data_2c32f35ac9ef99d2460f46236bb2bbbe
#
_entry.id   2c32f35ac9ef99d2460f46236bb2bbbe
#
_cell.length_a   1.000
_cell.length_b   1.000
_cell.length_c   1.000
_cell.angle_alpha   90.00
_cell.angle_beta   90.00
_cell.angle_gamma   90.00
#
_symmetry.space_group_name_H-M   'P 1'
#
loop_
_entity.id
_entity.type
_entity.pdbx_description
1 polymer ?
#
loop_
_entity_poly.entity_id
_entity_poly.type
_entity_poly.pdbx_seq_one_letter_code
_entity_poly.pdbx_strand_id
1 'polypeptide(L)'
;MKNIISFVPFILLFIFFGCNEKTKPLITDNTKSGLRNDAKDFMESLKSILVKEMQANGIVAAVSVCSDTAQLLTNNYGIKKGIFIKRVSFKYRNENDAPNKIETEALKMFEELKQKGELKETTEFFKTTEENGATSVIYLKPILVQAPCLSCHGPFEQIGPDVKQILQTKYPDDKATGYQLDDLRGAVSIKKTL
;
A
#
# COMPACT_ATOMS: atom_id res chain seq x y z
N MET A 1 14.76 13.69 -87.17
CA MET A 1 14.88 14.38 -85.93
C MET A 1 14.25 13.43 -84.84
N LYS A 2 15.09 12.78 -84.05
CA LYS A 2 14.63 11.79 -83.02
C LYS A 2 14.54 12.49 -81.67
N ASN A 3 13.32 12.59 -81.10
CA ASN A 3 13.10 13.09 -79.73
C ASN A 3 13.40 11.99 -78.73
N ILE A 4 14.45 12.23 -77.95
CA ILE A 4 14.79 11.37 -76.80
C ILE A 4 14.04 11.89 -75.55
N ILE A 5 12.98 11.15 -75.09
CA ILE A 5 12.29 11.46 -73.86
C ILE A 5 13.09 10.81 -72.74
N SER A 6 13.73 11.68 -71.92
CA SER A 6 14.48 11.29 -70.74
C SER A 6 13.48 11.01 -69.60
N PHE A 7 13.37 9.74 -69.14
CA PHE A 7 12.55 9.30 -68.04
C PHE A 7 13.39 9.44 -66.78
N VAL A 8 13.06 10.40 -65.91
CA VAL A 8 13.68 10.52 -64.56
C VAL A 8 12.85 9.70 -63.57
N PRO A 9 13.41 8.68 -62.92
CA PRO A 9 12.67 7.94 -61.89
C PRO A 9 12.58 8.78 -60.62
N PHE A 10 11.34 9.06 -60.21
CA PHE A 10 11.02 9.69 -58.94
C PHE A 10 11.14 8.62 -57.82
N ILE A 11 12.27 8.65 -57.09
CA ILE A 11 12.48 7.75 -55.93
C ILE A 11 11.67 8.33 -54.77
N LEU A 12 10.55 7.66 -54.46
CA LEU A 12 9.71 7.96 -53.31
C LEU A 12 10.40 7.43 -52.04
N LEU A 13 11.03 8.34 -51.27
CA LEU A 13 11.66 8.00 -49.98
C LEU A 13 10.57 7.82 -48.92
N PHE A 14 10.20 6.57 -48.65
CA PHE A 14 9.33 6.23 -47.51
C PHE A 14 10.10 6.39 -46.21
N ILE A 15 9.87 7.50 -45.50
CA ILE A 15 10.35 7.68 -44.11
C ILE A 15 9.41 6.89 -43.20
N PHE A 16 9.84 5.72 -42.82
CA PHE A 16 9.19 4.96 -41.73
C PHE A 16 9.42 5.70 -40.40
N PHE A 17 8.44 6.49 -39.95
CA PHE A 17 8.36 6.91 -38.57
C PHE A 17 8.04 5.68 -37.74
N GLY A 18 9.07 5.01 -37.25
CA GLY A 18 8.91 3.96 -36.21
C GLY A 18 8.37 4.61 -34.95
N CYS A 19 7.08 4.42 -34.65
CA CYS A 19 6.55 4.66 -33.31
C CYS A 19 7.29 3.74 -32.34
N ASN A 20 8.20 4.30 -31.57
CA ASN A 20 8.84 3.62 -30.46
C ASN A 20 7.82 3.58 -29.31
N GLU A 21 6.89 2.62 -29.35
CA GLU A 21 6.05 2.31 -28.19
C GLU A 21 7.00 1.91 -27.05
N LYS A 22 7.19 2.81 -26.08
CA LYS A 22 7.83 2.48 -24.81
C LYS A 22 7.01 1.38 -24.16
N THR A 23 7.42 0.15 -24.34
CA THR A 23 6.81 -1.00 -23.66
C THR A 23 6.89 -0.73 -22.15
N LYS A 24 5.72 -0.60 -21.54
CA LYS A 24 5.60 -0.42 -20.08
C LYS A 24 6.34 -1.57 -19.39
N PRO A 25 7.31 -1.30 -18.52
CA PRO A 25 8.11 -2.37 -17.91
C PRO A 25 7.18 -3.34 -17.19
N LEU A 26 7.27 -4.60 -17.57
CA LEU A 26 6.51 -5.69 -16.96
C LEU A 26 7.06 -5.93 -15.55
N ILE A 27 6.19 -5.95 -14.53
CA ILE A 27 6.59 -6.28 -13.16
C ILE A 27 7.04 -7.74 -13.13
N THR A 28 8.34 -7.99 -12.90
CA THR A 28 8.89 -9.34 -12.87
C THR A 28 8.39 -10.12 -11.65
N ASP A 29 8.36 -11.46 -11.74
CA ASP A 29 7.96 -12.30 -10.62
C ASP A 29 8.89 -12.17 -9.42
N ASN A 30 10.18 -11.92 -9.65
CA ASN A 30 11.13 -11.60 -8.59
C ASN A 30 10.76 -10.31 -7.85
N THR A 31 10.38 -9.25 -8.58
CA THR A 31 9.91 -8.00 -7.97
C THR A 31 8.65 -8.22 -7.15
N LYS A 32 7.67 -8.97 -7.68
CA LYS A 32 6.42 -9.31 -6.96
C LYS A 32 6.71 -10.09 -5.68
N SER A 33 7.56 -11.11 -5.77
CA SER A 33 7.96 -11.93 -4.63
C SER A 33 8.67 -11.10 -3.55
N GLY A 34 9.58 -10.21 -3.95
CA GLY A 34 10.25 -9.29 -3.04
C GLY A 34 9.25 -8.39 -2.30
N LEU A 35 8.29 -7.78 -3.01
CA LEU A 35 7.28 -6.90 -2.40
C LEU A 35 6.34 -7.64 -1.44
N ARG A 36 5.95 -8.89 -1.75
CA ARG A 36 5.19 -9.76 -0.85
C ARG A 36 5.95 -10.03 0.45
N ASN A 37 7.22 -10.39 0.34
CA ASN A 37 8.08 -10.65 1.49
C ASN A 37 8.27 -9.38 2.32
N ASP A 38 8.53 -8.23 1.71
CA ASP A 38 8.68 -6.96 2.42
C ASP A 38 7.40 -6.58 3.18
N ALA A 39 6.21 -6.74 2.58
CA ALA A 39 4.95 -6.48 3.26
C ALA A 39 4.72 -7.43 4.45
N LYS A 40 5.01 -8.72 4.27
CA LYS A 40 4.88 -9.74 5.31
C LYS A 40 5.82 -9.45 6.48
N ASP A 41 7.12 -9.29 6.22
CA ASP A 41 8.15 -9.02 7.23
C ASP A 41 7.83 -7.74 8.02
N PHE A 42 7.38 -6.69 7.31
CA PHE A 42 6.97 -5.44 7.94
C PHE A 42 5.81 -5.64 8.91
N MET A 43 4.74 -6.32 8.47
CA MET A 43 3.57 -6.55 9.32
C MET A 43 3.87 -7.47 10.50
N GLU A 44 4.66 -8.52 10.30
CA GLU A 44 5.08 -9.43 11.37
C GLU A 44 5.94 -8.69 12.41
N SER A 45 6.84 -7.82 11.97
CA SER A 45 7.66 -6.98 12.86
C SER A 45 6.80 -6.06 13.72
N LEU A 46 5.87 -5.31 13.11
CA LEU A 46 4.97 -4.42 13.87
C LEU A 46 4.08 -5.18 14.85
N LYS A 47 3.50 -6.32 14.39
CA LYS A 47 2.65 -7.16 15.24
C LYS A 47 3.43 -7.75 16.42
N SER A 48 4.66 -8.21 16.18
CA SER A 48 5.52 -8.76 17.23
C SER A 48 5.80 -7.73 18.34
N ILE A 49 6.16 -6.49 17.95
CA ILE A 49 6.39 -5.39 18.90
C ILE A 49 5.13 -5.09 19.69
N LEU A 50 3.97 -4.97 19.02
CA LEU A 50 2.69 -4.71 19.65
C LEU A 50 2.32 -5.79 20.68
N VAL A 51 2.37 -7.07 20.28
CA VAL A 51 1.99 -8.18 21.13
C VAL A 51 2.94 -8.30 22.32
N LYS A 52 4.25 -8.15 22.11
CA LYS A 52 5.25 -8.14 23.18
C LYS A 52 4.97 -7.04 24.20
N GLU A 53 4.65 -5.84 23.74
CA GLU A 53 4.34 -4.71 24.63
C GLU A 53 3.03 -4.94 25.40
N MET A 54 2.00 -5.45 24.74
CA MET A 54 0.73 -5.81 25.40
C MET A 54 0.92 -6.84 26.52
N GLN A 55 1.79 -7.83 26.30
CA GLN A 55 2.08 -8.88 27.27
C GLN A 55 2.95 -8.39 28.44
N ALA A 56 3.94 -7.53 28.15
CA ALA A 56 4.89 -7.07 29.17
C ALA A 56 4.34 -5.94 30.03
N ASN A 57 3.67 -4.96 29.40
CA ASN A 57 3.34 -3.67 30.04
C ASN A 57 1.84 -3.32 29.94
N GLY A 58 1.05 -4.21 29.37
CA GLY A 58 -0.40 -4.03 29.21
C GLY A 58 -0.79 -3.22 27.97
N ILE A 59 -2.09 -3.15 27.73
CA ILE A 59 -2.65 -2.61 26.50
C ILE A 59 -2.45 -1.09 26.38
N VAL A 60 -2.49 -0.37 27.49
CA VAL A 60 -2.30 1.09 27.55
C VAL A 60 -0.89 1.47 27.09
N ALA A 61 0.12 0.75 27.57
CA ALA A 61 1.51 0.93 27.13
C ALA A 61 1.68 0.62 25.64
N ALA A 62 1.04 -0.45 25.16
CA ALA A 62 1.06 -0.82 23.74
C ALA A 62 0.47 0.27 22.83
N VAL A 63 -0.61 0.96 23.24
CA VAL A 63 -1.15 2.12 22.48
C VAL A 63 -0.13 3.25 22.40
N SER A 64 0.55 3.56 23.51
CA SER A 64 1.58 4.60 23.54
C SER A 64 2.76 4.27 22.62
N VAL A 65 3.26 3.02 22.66
CA VAL A 65 4.31 2.56 21.74
C VAL A 65 3.85 2.65 20.28
N CYS A 66 2.62 2.25 19.97
CA CYS A 66 2.07 2.36 18.62
C CYS A 66 1.97 3.82 18.17
N SER A 67 1.60 4.76 19.05
CA SER A 67 1.50 6.17 18.70
C SER A 67 2.86 6.82 18.47
N ASP A 68 3.82 6.51 19.30
CA ASP A 68 5.07 7.26 19.37
C ASP A 68 6.17 6.65 18.47
N THR A 69 6.14 5.34 18.25
CA THR A 69 7.20 4.62 17.55
C THR A 69 6.81 3.96 16.24
N ALA A 70 5.52 3.67 16.01
CA ALA A 70 5.12 2.92 14.81
C ALA A 70 5.50 3.64 13.50
N GLN A 71 5.41 4.98 13.45
CA GLN A 71 5.80 5.75 12.27
C GLN A 71 7.32 5.70 12.06
N LEU A 72 8.10 5.82 13.13
CA LEU A 72 9.56 5.72 13.08
C LEU A 72 10.00 4.32 12.60
N LEU A 73 9.38 3.27 13.13
CA LEU A 73 9.65 1.88 12.69
C LEU A 73 9.32 1.70 11.21
N THR A 74 8.20 2.26 10.75
CA THR A 74 7.80 2.23 9.34
C THR A 74 8.83 2.92 8.45
N ASN A 75 9.25 4.11 8.82
CA ASN A 75 10.25 4.88 8.06
C ASN A 75 11.61 4.16 8.03
N ASN A 76 12.08 3.65 9.16
CA ASN A 76 13.35 2.92 9.26
C ASN A 76 13.33 1.64 8.42
N TYR A 77 12.20 0.91 8.41
CA TYR A 77 12.03 -0.27 7.57
C TYR A 77 12.13 0.10 6.08
N GLY A 78 11.44 1.16 5.66
CA GLY A 78 11.48 1.66 4.29
C GLY A 78 12.87 2.06 3.84
N ILE A 79 13.59 2.82 4.67
CA ILE A 79 15.00 3.22 4.40
C ILE A 79 15.91 1.99 4.25
N LYS A 80 15.81 1.04 5.18
CA LYS A 80 16.62 -0.20 5.16
C LYS A 80 16.40 -1.02 3.88
N LYS A 81 15.18 -1.04 3.36
CA LYS A 81 14.80 -1.84 2.18
C LYS A 81 14.87 -1.07 0.86
N GLY A 82 15.11 0.24 0.90
CA GLY A 82 15.11 1.10 -0.29
C GLY A 82 13.72 1.21 -0.93
N ILE A 83 12.67 1.24 -0.11
CA ILE A 83 11.26 1.34 -0.52
C ILE A 83 10.54 2.43 0.28
N PHE A 84 9.48 2.97 -0.29
CA PHE A 84 8.50 3.71 0.51
C PHE A 84 7.42 2.73 0.97
N ILE A 85 7.15 2.67 2.27
CA ILE A 85 6.16 1.78 2.86
C ILE A 85 5.32 2.52 3.87
N LYS A 86 4.01 2.26 3.91
CA LYS A 86 3.08 2.72 4.94
C LYS A 86 1.88 1.80 5.07
N ARG A 87 1.09 1.97 6.11
CA ARG A 87 -0.26 1.42 6.19
C ARG A 87 -1.23 2.47 5.67
N VAL A 88 -2.32 2.04 5.04
CA VAL A 88 -3.36 2.95 4.54
C VAL A 88 -4.74 2.44 4.89
N SER A 89 -5.66 3.35 5.17
CA SER A 89 -7.06 3.00 5.46
C SER A 89 -7.97 4.20 5.21
N PHE A 90 -9.24 3.96 4.82
CA PHE A 90 -10.27 5.00 4.84
C PHE A 90 -10.61 5.45 6.26
N LYS A 91 -10.59 4.50 7.21
CA LYS A 91 -10.72 4.78 8.65
C LYS A 91 -9.33 4.81 9.28
N TYR A 92 -8.55 5.83 8.95
CA TYR A 92 -7.21 6.00 9.52
C TYR A 92 -7.27 6.58 10.95
N ARG A 93 -6.26 6.24 11.76
CA ARG A 93 -6.01 6.81 13.08
C ARG A 93 -4.97 7.94 12.96
N ASN A 94 -3.90 7.69 12.23
CA ASN A 94 -2.88 8.67 11.90
C ASN A 94 -3.17 9.25 10.52
N GLU A 95 -3.13 10.56 10.35
CA GLU A 95 -3.37 11.23 9.07
C GLU A 95 -2.37 10.81 7.97
N ASN A 96 -1.16 10.43 8.34
CA ASN A 96 -0.17 9.88 7.40
C ASN A 96 -0.62 8.57 6.74
N ASP A 97 -1.58 7.87 7.35
CA ASP A 97 -2.17 6.64 6.83
C ASP A 97 -3.37 6.91 5.89
N ALA A 98 -3.68 8.19 5.60
CA ALA A 98 -4.69 8.54 4.60
C ALA A 98 -4.25 8.06 3.20
N PRO A 99 -5.17 7.45 2.41
CA PRO A 99 -4.83 6.89 1.11
C PRO A 99 -4.74 7.98 0.03
N ASN A 100 -3.77 7.87 -0.85
CA ASN A 100 -3.71 8.62 -2.10
C ASN A 100 -4.66 8.01 -3.16
N LYS A 101 -4.66 8.58 -4.38
CA LYS A 101 -5.57 8.14 -5.46
C LYS A 101 -5.43 6.66 -5.82
N ILE A 102 -4.20 6.14 -5.91
CA ILE A 102 -3.94 4.73 -6.28
C ILE A 102 -4.29 3.80 -5.10
N GLU A 103 -3.94 4.21 -3.89
CA GLU A 103 -4.28 3.48 -2.67
C GLU A 103 -5.78 3.44 -2.44
N THR A 104 -6.50 4.53 -2.77
CA THR A 104 -7.97 4.60 -2.76
C THR A 104 -8.58 3.59 -3.74
N GLU A 105 -8.02 3.48 -4.96
CA GLU A 105 -8.47 2.49 -5.97
C GLU A 105 -8.31 1.06 -5.43
N ALA A 106 -7.15 0.74 -4.86
CA ALA A 106 -6.89 -0.58 -4.30
C ALA A 106 -7.79 -0.90 -3.09
N LEU A 107 -7.97 0.05 -2.17
CA LEU A 107 -8.84 -0.14 -1.01
C LEU A 107 -10.30 -0.37 -1.40
N LYS A 108 -10.83 0.36 -2.40
CA LYS A 108 -12.18 0.13 -2.93
C LYS A 108 -12.32 -1.27 -3.52
N MET A 109 -11.32 -1.72 -4.30
CA MET A 109 -11.31 -3.10 -4.83
C MET A 109 -11.33 -4.12 -3.68
N PHE A 110 -10.58 -3.92 -2.62
CA PHE A 110 -10.57 -4.82 -1.47
C PHE A 110 -11.92 -4.81 -0.72
N GLU A 111 -12.56 -3.64 -0.56
CA GLU A 111 -13.89 -3.54 0.04
C GLU A 111 -14.95 -4.27 -0.80
N GLU A 112 -14.93 -4.12 -2.11
CA GLU A 112 -15.83 -4.82 -3.03
C GLU A 112 -15.66 -6.35 -2.94
N LEU A 113 -14.40 -6.83 -2.94
CA LEU A 113 -14.10 -8.25 -2.77
C LEU A 113 -14.55 -8.75 -1.40
N LYS A 114 -14.39 -7.96 -0.35
CA LYS A 114 -14.84 -8.31 1.00
C LYS A 114 -16.36 -8.43 1.07
N GLN A 115 -17.09 -7.47 0.48
CA GLN A 115 -18.57 -7.50 0.43
C GLN A 115 -19.11 -8.72 -0.33
N LYS A 116 -18.39 -9.18 -1.37
CA LYS A 116 -18.73 -10.38 -2.15
C LYS A 116 -18.28 -11.69 -1.49
N GLY A 117 -17.54 -11.64 -0.38
CA GLY A 117 -16.93 -12.83 0.24
C GLY A 117 -15.77 -13.42 -0.58
N GLU A 118 -15.19 -12.65 -1.50
CA GLU A 118 -14.13 -13.07 -2.42
C GLU A 118 -12.74 -12.58 -1.99
N LEU A 119 -12.63 -11.77 -0.93
CA LEU A 119 -11.35 -11.34 -0.39
C LEU A 119 -10.60 -12.52 0.23
N LYS A 120 -9.50 -12.93 -0.38
CA LYS A 120 -8.69 -14.08 0.01
C LYS A 120 -7.36 -13.64 0.62
N GLU A 121 -6.70 -14.55 1.32
CA GLU A 121 -5.33 -14.32 1.81
C GLU A 121 -4.34 -14.01 0.67
N THR A 122 -4.58 -14.56 -0.52
CA THR A 122 -3.78 -14.30 -1.73
C THR A 122 -4.12 -13.01 -2.45
N THR A 123 -5.20 -12.29 -2.04
CA THR A 123 -5.59 -11.01 -2.67
C THR A 123 -4.50 -9.97 -2.50
N GLU A 124 -4.18 -9.30 -3.60
CA GLU A 124 -3.16 -8.25 -3.66
C GLU A 124 -3.42 -7.31 -4.84
N PHE A 125 -2.83 -6.14 -4.82
CA PHE A 125 -2.95 -5.14 -5.88
C PHE A 125 -1.57 -4.70 -6.35
N PHE A 126 -1.36 -4.65 -7.68
CA PHE A 126 -0.15 -4.12 -8.30
C PHE A 126 -0.50 -3.07 -9.35
N LYS A 127 0.23 -1.99 -9.37
CA LYS A 127 0.12 -0.94 -10.39
C LYS A 127 1.49 -0.33 -10.67
N THR A 128 1.82 -0.12 -11.94
CA THR A 128 2.99 0.65 -12.35
C THR A 128 2.64 2.11 -12.52
N THR A 129 3.52 3.00 -12.11
CA THR A 129 3.43 4.45 -12.30
C THR A 129 4.71 4.99 -12.89
N GLU A 130 4.61 6.06 -13.65
CA GLU A 130 5.76 6.83 -14.13
C GLU A 130 5.69 8.24 -13.54
N GLU A 131 6.75 8.63 -12.86
CA GLU A 131 6.90 9.97 -12.29
C GLU A 131 8.32 10.46 -12.58
N ASN A 132 8.44 11.63 -13.19
CA ASN A 132 9.74 12.26 -13.53
C ASN A 132 10.70 11.34 -14.31
N GLY A 133 10.16 10.51 -15.22
CA GLY A 133 10.93 9.56 -16.01
C GLY A 133 11.36 8.28 -15.29
N ALA A 134 11.02 8.12 -14.01
CA ALA A 134 11.27 6.91 -13.26
C ALA A 134 9.99 6.06 -13.16
N THR A 135 10.13 4.77 -13.45
CA THR A 135 9.03 3.80 -13.27
C THR A 135 9.06 3.26 -11.85
N SER A 136 7.90 3.23 -11.22
CA SER A 136 7.71 2.64 -9.89
C SER A 136 6.60 1.60 -9.91
N VAL A 137 6.73 0.59 -9.04
CA VAL A 137 5.66 -0.36 -8.72
C VAL A 137 5.01 0.06 -7.42
N ILE A 138 3.68 0.13 -7.43
CA ILE A 138 2.84 0.28 -6.25
C ILE A 138 2.24 -1.10 -5.95
N TYR A 139 2.45 -1.58 -4.74
CA TYR A 139 1.93 -2.84 -4.24
C TYR A 139 1.08 -2.62 -3.00
N LEU A 140 -0.12 -3.22 -2.95
CA LEU A 140 -0.92 -3.21 -1.73
C LEU A 140 -1.34 -4.62 -1.34
N LYS A 141 -1.26 -4.87 -0.02
CA LYS A 141 -1.71 -6.11 0.64
C LYS A 141 -2.79 -5.78 1.66
N PRO A 142 -4.01 -6.35 1.58
CA PRO A 142 -5.06 -6.08 2.55
C PRO A 142 -4.66 -6.53 3.97
N ILE A 143 -5.11 -5.78 4.96
CA ILE A 143 -4.97 -6.07 6.39
C ILE A 143 -6.36 -6.36 6.93
N LEU A 144 -6.57 -7.56 7.48
CA LEU A 144 -7.79 -7.93 8.16
C LEU A 144 -7.65 -7.78 9.68
N VAL A 145 -8.74 -7.41 10.32
CA VAL A 145 -8.82 -7.29 11.78
C VAL A 145 -8.72 -8.67 12.41
N GLN A 146 -7.79 -8.81 13.35
CA GLN A 146 -7.60 -10.01 14.17
C GLN A 146 -8.04 -9.74 15.62
N ALA A 147 -8.23 -10.77 16.41
CA ALA A 147 -8.70 -10.63 17.81
C ALA A 147 -7.91 -9.61 18.64
N PRO A 148 -6.56 -9.56 18.62
CA PRO A 148 -5.82 -8.55 19.36
C PRO A 148 -6.09 -7.10 18.91
N CYS A 149 -6.50 -6.91 17.65
CA CYS A 149 -6.76 -5.57 17.10
C CYS A 149 -7.99 -4.92 17.74
N LEU A 150 -8.98 -5.74 18.17
CA LEU A 150 -10.26 -5.26 18.70
C LEU A 150 -10.12 -4.47 20.00
N SER A 151 -9.08 -4.71 20.77
CA SER A 151 -8.81 -3.97 22.00
C SER A 151 -8.63 -2.47 21.80
N CYS A 152 -8.25 -2.04 20.57
CA CYS A 152 -8.02 -0.62 20.22
C CYS A 152 -8.81 -0.19 18.99
N HIS A 153 -9.35 -1.12 18.22
CA HIS A 153 -10.05 -0.87 16.96
C HIS A 153 -11.48 -1.41 16.93
N GLY A 154 -11.90 -2.15 17.95
CA GLY A 154 -13.25 -2.71 18.09
C GLY A 154 -14.33 -1.65 18.28
N PRO A 155 -15.58 -2.08 18.56
CA PRO A 155 -16.66 -1.17 18.91
C PRO A 155 -16.23 -0.25 20.05
N PHE A 156 -16.47 1.05 19.90
CA PHE A 156 -15.94 2.05 20.84
C PHE A 156 -16.39 1.78 22.28
N GLU A 157 -17.60 1.28 22.49
CA GLU A 157 -18.16 0.95 23.79
C GLU A 157 -17.39 -0.16 24.51
N GLN A 158 -16.78 -1.09 23.73
CA GLN A 158 -16.04 -2.24 24.23
C GLN A 158 -14.54 -1.96 24.48
N ILE A 159 -14.04 -0.82 23.99
CA ILE A 159 -12.66 -0.38 24.26
C ILE A 159 -12.57 0.06 25.72
N GLY A 160 -11.52 -0.38 26.42
CA GLY A 160 -11.29 -0.03 27.82
C GLY A 160 -11.16 1.49 28.06
N PRO A 161 -11.61 2.03 29.20
CA PRO A 161 -11.63 3.46 29.46
C PRO A 161 -10.26 4.13 29.34
N ASP A 162 -9.21 3.51 29.86
CA ASP A 162 -7.85 4.04 29.81
C ASP A 162 -7.32 4.11 28.37
N VAL A 163 -7.66 3.11 27.54
CA VAL A 163 -7.32 3.09 26.11
C VAL A 163 -8.08 4.20 25.39
N LYS A 164 -9.37 4.39 25.67
CA LYS A 164 -10.19 5.50 25.11
C LYS A 164 -9.56 6.86 25.41
N GLN A 165 -9.16 7.07 26.65
CA GLN A 165 -8.55 8.33 27.08
C GLN A 165 -7.27 8.63 26.30
N ILE A 166 -6.38 7.65 26.13
CA ILE A 166 -5.14 7.83 25.35
C ILE A 166 -5.46 8.07 23.88
N LEU A 167 -6.39 7.30 23.31
CA LEU A 167 -6.78 7.47 21.91
C LEU A 167 -7.34 8.87 21.65
N GLN A 168 -8.22 9.35 22.50
CA GLN A 168 -8.79 10.70 22.39
C GLN A 168 -7.73 11.80 22.54
N THR A 169 -6.73 11.60 23.40
CA THR A 169 -5.66 12.55 23.62
C THR A 169 -4.67 12.61 22.44
N LYS A 170 -4.26 11.44 21.94
CA LYS A 170 -3.24 11.34 20.88
C LYS A 170 -3.80 11.44 19.47
N TYR A 171 -5.05 11.10 19.28
CA TYR A 171 -5.74 11.04 18.01
C TYR A 171 -7.16 11.61 18.10
N PRO A 172 -7.31 12.94 18.26
CA PRO A 172 -8.63 13.56 18.44
C PRO A 172 -9.58 13.29 17.27
N ASP A 173 -9.04 13.10 16.06
CA ASP A 173 -9.78 12.79 14.84
C ASP A 173 -9.75 11.29 14.45
N ASP A 174 -9.56 10.40 15.44
CA ASP A 174 -9.50 8.95 15.23
C ASP A 174 -10.76 8.39 14.55
N LYS A 175 -10.56 7.82 13.36
CA LYS A 175 -11.63 7.15 12.59
C LYS A 175 -11.55 5.63 12.70
N ALA A 176 -10.55 5.08 13.38
CA ALA A 176 -10.18 3.68 13.32
C ALA A 176 -10.80 2.83 14.45
N THR A 177 -12.06 3.05 14.77
CA THR A 177 -12.85 2.26 15.72
C THR A 177 -14.09 1.64 15.08
N GLY A 178 -14.80 0.77 15.80
CA GLY A 178 -16.03 0.13 15.34
C GLY A 178 -15.80 -1.01 14.35
N TYR A 179 -14.65 -1.65 14.40
CA TYR A 179 -14.34 -2.84 13.60
C TYR A 179 -14.78 -4.12 14.31
N GLN A 180 -15.07 -5.15 13.50
CA GLN A 180 -15.30 -6.51 13.92
C GLN A 180 -14.17 -7.43 13.44
N LEU A 181 -14.16 -8.66 13.93
CA LEU A 181 -13.23 -9.68 13.48
C LEU A 181 -13.37 -9.87 11.97
N ASP A 182 -12.26 -10.04 11.29
CA ASP A 182 -12.15 -10.19 9.83
C ASP A 182 -12.56 -8.97 8.99
N ASP A 183 -12.95 -7.84 9.57
CA ASP A 183 -13.16 -6.62 8.80
C ASP A 183 -11.89 -6.19 8.08
N LEU A 184 -12.04 -5.53 6.92
CA LEU A 184 -10.93 -4.90 6.22
C LEU A 184 -10.47 -3.67 7.01
N ARG A 185 -9.32 -3.77 7.70
CA ARG A 185 -8.72 -2.65 8.46
C ARG A 185 -8.08 -1.61 7.53
N GLY A 186 -7.60 -2.04 6.38
CA GLY A 186 -6.84 -1.24 5.43
C GLY A 186 -5.87 -2.10 4.63
N ALA A 187 -4.72 -1.54 4.26
CA ALA A 187 -3.68 -2.26 3.54
C ALA A 187 -2.28 -1.80 3.93
N VAL A 188 -1.28 -2.66 3.73
CA VAL A 188 0.12 -2.23 3.56
C VAL A 188 0.28 -1.73 2.15
N SER A 189 0.84 -0.55 1.98
CA SER A 189 1.18 0.06 0.69
C SER A 189 2.70 0.19 0.57
N ILE A 190 3.26 -0.31 -0.53
CA ILE A 190 4.68 -0.22 -0.87
C ILE A 190 4.83 0.44 -2.23
N LYS A 191 5.71 1.45 -2.33
CA LYS A 191 6.20 2.00 -3.60
C LYS A 191 7.67 1.66 -3.74
N LYS A 192 8.04 1.02 -4.87
CA LYS A 192 9.42 0.67 -5.21
C LYS A 192 9.75 1.20 -6.60
N THR A 193 10.80 1.97 -6.71
CA THR A 193 11.37 2.39 -8.01
C THR A 193 12.08 1.20 -8.66
N LEU A 194 11.89 1.01 -9.97
CA LEU A 194 12.46 -0.08 -10.78
C LEU A 194 13.79 0.32 -11.39
#